data_17cbd3466131fe0f5b9310d95b0edb10
#
_entry.id   17cbd3466131fe0f5b9310d95b0edb10
#
_cell.length_a   1.000
_cell.length_b   1.000
_cell.length_c   1.000
_cell.angle_alpha   90.00
_cell.angle_beta   90.00
_cell.angle_gamma   90.00
#
_symmetry.space_group_name_H-M   'P 1'
#
loop_
_entity.id
_entity.type
_entity.pdbx_description
1 polymer ?
#
loop_
_entity_poly.entity_id
_entity_poly.type
_entity_poly.pdbx_seq_one_letter_code
_entity_poly.pdbx_strand_id
1 'polypeptide(L)'
;MRWLGALACIAAALAACDGENEAQHSEIAGGASALEAHSLLFERQVISPARGIHVAVGYGLANSIMIEGDDGVIIVDTLESRSRARVVLAAFRKITRKPVAAIILTHNHADHIYGGQVFAEGREVPVYAHRSTNAHIDRIVNVLADAIYRRGMRMFGQLLPAGGVVNAGIGPDLGFETPDMALERPNRVFDDELEVEVAGVRLKLVHAPGETDDQIFVWLPERKILLPADNIYQTFPNLYTIRGTAHRDVMQWVESLDRMRSLEPEILVPSHTRPVVGRERVAEILTAYRDAIQFVHDQTVRGMNRGLTPDEIVAAVRLPRHLAEHPWLIEHYGTVAWSVRAVYGGYLGWFGGDAVTLEPLPPVERSKRLMAAFTAGRSLPDQARAALAAGEPQWAAELARHWLRAEPEAAAASALLSQALEAKARDHINPNARHWYLTQA
;
A
#
# COMPACT_ATOMS: atom_id res chain seq x y z
N MET A 1 -37.55 30.43 -44.12
CA MET A 1 -37.38 30.16 -42.68
C MET A 1 -36.83 28.76 -42.47
N ARG A 2 -35.54 28.52 -42.76
CA ARG A 2 -34.85 27.20 -42.55
C ARG A 2 -33.32 27.34 -42.38
N TRP A 3 -32.86 28.37 -41.65
CA TRP A 3 -31.42 28.60 -41.43
C TRP A 3 -31.04 29.04 -40.01
N LEU A 4 -31.95 28.95 -39.02
CA LEU A 4 -31.69 29.32 -37.63
C LEU A 4 -31.50 28.14 -36.67
N GLY A 5 -31.66 26.90 -37.16
CA GLY A 5 -31.49 25.69 -36.31
C GLY A 5 -30.08 25.12 -36.23
N ALA A 6 -29.19 25.47 -37.19
CA ALA A 6 -27.85 24.87 -37.25
C ALA A 6 -26.79 25.54 -36.34
N LEU A 7 -27.00 26.81 -35.99
CA LEU A 7 -26.07 27.56 -35.12
C LEU A 7 -26.24 27.25 -33.62
N ALA A 8 -27.41 26.83 -33.19
CA ALA A 8 -27.67 26.47 -31.78
C ALA A 8 -27.07 25.13 -31.38
N CYS A 9 -26.96 24.16 -32.32
CA CYS A 9 -26.34 22.86 -32.06
C CYS A 9 -24.81 22.92 -32.00
N ILE A 10 -24.18 23.84 -32.71
CA ILE A 10 -22.71 24.01 -32.69
C ILE A 10 -22.27 24.69 -31.39
N ALA A 11 -23.04 25.64 -30.87
CA ALA A 11 -22.75 26.30 -29.60
C ALA A 11 -22.94 25.35 -28.40
N ALA A 12 -23.90 24.41 -28.44
CA ALA A 12 -24.09 23.43 -27.40
C ALA A 12 -22.98 22.31 -27.39
N ALA A 13 -22.43 21.98 -28.58
CA ALA A 13 -21.33 21.03 -28.71
C ALA A 13 -19.99 21.61 -28.22
N LEU A 14 -19.74 22.89 -28.43
CA LEU A 14 -18.54 23.57 -27.93
C LEU A 14 -18.60 23.81 -26.42
N ALA A 15 -19.75 24.09 -25.84
CA ALA A 15 -19.92 24.24 -24.39
C ALA A 15 -19.81 22.87 -23.65
N ALA A 16 -20.17 21.77 -24.30
CA ALA A 16 -19.97 20.43 -23.73
C ALA A 16 -18.49 19.99 -23.75
N CYS A 17 -17.72 20.37 -24.79
CA CYS A 17 -16.28 20.11 -24.87
C CYS A 17 -15.46 20.94 -23.87
N ASP A 18 -15.88 22.21 -23.61
CA ASP A 18 -15.23 23.07 -22.63
C ASP A 18 -15.53 22.62 -21.19
N GLY A 19 -16.71 22.10 -20.90
CA GLY A 19 -17.08 21.54 -19.58
C GLY A 19 -16.39 20.24 -19.25
N GLU A 20 -16.15 19.36 -20.23
CA GLU A 20 -15.37 18.13 -20.05
C GLU A 20 -13.86 18.42 -19.86
N ASN A 21 -13.34 19.46 -20.53
CA ASN A 21 -11.95 19.89 -20.36
C ASN A 21 -11.71 20.59 -19.00
N GLU A 22 -12.66 21.38 -18.51
CA GLU A 22 -12.58 21.99 -17.17
C GLU A 22 -12.72 20.93 -16.06
N ALA A 23 -13.57 19.91 -16.23
CA ALA A 23 -13.67 18.79 -15.28
C ALA A 23 -12.40 17.93 -15.26
N GLN A 24 -11.79 17.64 -16.43
CA GLN A 24 -10.50 16.95 -16.51
C GLN A 24 -9.35 17.79 -15.93
N HIS A 25 -9.33 19.11 -16.15
CA HIS A 25 -8.34 20.00 -15.53
C HIS A 25 -8.52 20.15 -14.02
N SER A 26 -9.74 20.07 -13.48
CA SER A 26 -9.99 20.08 -12.04
C SER A 26 -9.59 18.75 -11.37
N GLU A 27 -9.70 17.61 -12.06
CA GLU A 27 -9.16 16.32 -11.58
C GLU A 27 -7.63 16.29 -11.59
N ILE A 28 -6.99 16.93 -12.56
CA ILE A 28 -5.52 16.97 -12.70
C ILE A 28 -4.85 17.85 -11.62
N ALA A 29 -5.53 18.91 -11.16
CA ALA A 29 -5.05 19.77 -10.07
C ALA A 29 -5.20 19.10 -8.68
N GLY A 30 -5.89 17.97 -8.57
CA GLY A 30 -6.30 17.35 -7.31
C GLY A 30 -5.30 16.38 -6.68
N GLY A 31 -4.28 15.91 -7.39
CA GLY A 31 -3.42 14.83 -6.90
C GLY A 31 -2.64 15.18 -5.63
N ALA A 32 -1.94 16.29 -5.62
CA ALA A 32 -1.17 16.76 -4.46
C ALA A 32 -2.11 17.16 -3.30
N SER A 33 -3.19 17.87 -3.58
CA SER A 33 -4.17 18.26 -2.55
C SER A 33 -4.94 17.07 -1.98
N ALA A 34 -5.24 16.05 -2.78
CA ALA A 34 -5.85 14.81 -2.32
C ALA A 34 -4.89 14.03 -1.40
N LEU A 35 -3.60 13.99 -1.74
CA LEU A 35 -2.58 13.34 -0.93
C LEU A 35 -2.32 14.10 0.38
N GLU A 36 -2.33 15.44 0.35
CA GLU A 36 -2.26 16.28 1.54
C GLU A 36 -3.48 16.09 2.44
N ALA A 37 -4.69 16.04 1.89
CA ALA A 37 -5.90 15.73 2.64
C ALA A 37 -5.85 14.33 3.27
N HIS A 38 -5.30 13.36 2.56
CA HIS A 38 -5.10 12.00 3.09
C HIS A 38 -4.14 11.98 4.29
N SER A 39 -3.17 12.92 4.33
CA SER A 39 -2.23 13.05 5.48
C SER A 39 -2.92 13.38 6.80
N LEU A 40 -4.14 13.93 6.79
CA LEU A 40 -4.92 14.19 8.01
C LEU A 40 -5.27 12.91 8.77
N LEU A 41 -5.28 11.74 8.12
CA LEU A 41 -5.47 10.45 8.76
C LEU A 41 -4.31 10.06 9.67
N PHE A 42 -3.13 10.62 9.41
CA PHE A 42 -1.88 10.32 10.09
C PHE A 42 -1.45 11.44 11.07
N GLU A 43 -2.35 12.35 11.40
CA GLU A 43 -2.09 13.37 12.40
C GLU A 43 -1.77 12.72 13.74
N ARG A 44 -0.60 13.09 14.29
CA ARG A 44 0.00 12.41 15.45
C ARG A 44 -0.82 12.60 16.72
N GLN A 45 -1.42 11.51 17.21
CA GLN A 45 -2.23 11.52 18.42
C GLN A 45 -2.39 10.11 19.01
N VAL A 46 -2.80 10.03 20.30
CA VAL A 46 -3.30 8.79 20.89
C VAL A 46 -4.82 8.86 20.89
N ILE A 47 -5.47 7.96 20.14
CA ILE A 47 -6.92 7.86 20.05
C ILE A 47 -7.38 6.72 20.98
N SER A 48 -8.44 6.97 21.77
CA SER A 48 -9.04 5.96 22.63
C SER A 48 -10.48 5.64 22.15
N PRO A 49 -10.65 4.68 21.21
CA PRO A 49 -11.96 4.35 20.64
C PRO A 49 -12.90 3.68 21.64
N ALA A 50 -12.35 3.10 22.71
CA ALA A 50 -13.07 2.51 23.82
C ALA A 50 -12.24 2.61 25.11
N ARG A 51 -12.89 2.44 26.27
CA ARG A 51 -12.20 2.43 27.58
C ARG A 51 -11.08 1.38 27.57
N GLY A 52 -9.85 1.80 27.92
CA GLY A 52 -8.68 0.93 28.01
C GLY A 52 -8.17 0.40 26.66
N ILE A 53 -8.57 1.00 25.53
CA ILE A 53 -7.95 0.78 24.21
C ILE A 53 -7.36 2.10 23.76
N HIS A 54 -6.06 2.13 23.48
CA HIS A 54 -5.33 3.33 23.12
C HIS A 54 -4.49 3.06 21.88
N VAL A 55 -4.68 3.86 20.85
CA VAL A 55 -4.06 3.69 19.52
C VAL A 55 -3.13 4.86 19.26
N ALA A 56 -1.85 4.60 19.14
CA ALA A 56 -0.84 5.62 18.79
C ALA A 56 -0.81 5.81 17.26
N VAL A 57 -1.59 6.75 16.75
CA VAL A 57 -1.69 7.07 15.31
C VAL A 57 -0.67 8.13 14.94
N GLY A 58 0.03 7.95 13.80
CA GLY A 58 0.96 8.93 13.25
C GLY A 58 2.30 9.05 13.98
N TYR A 59 2.65 8.09 14.80
CA TYR A 59 3.96 8.01 15.46
C TYR A 59 5.01 7.25 14.65
N GLY A 60 4.57 6.41 13.76
CA GLY A 60 5.35 5.62 12.82
C GLY A 60 4.52 5.30 11.59
N LEU A 61 5.01 4.42 10.72
CA LEU A 61 4.25 3.96 9.56
C LEU A 61 3.00 3.20 9.99
N ALA A 62 3.15 2.26 10.93
CA ALA A 62 2.05 1.56 11.57
C ALA A 62 1.61 2.24 12.88
N ASN A 63 0.46 1.86 13.38
CA ASN A 63 0.01 2.15 14.73
C ASN A 63 0.58 1.12 15.72
N SER A 64 0.81 1.54 16.96
CA SER A 64 0.94 0.61 18.09
C SER A 64 -0.31 0.76 18.97
N ILE A 65 -0.86 -0.35 19.43
CA ILE A 65 -2.10 -0.37 20.17
C ILE A 65 -1.83 -0.89 21.58
N MET A 66 -2.26 -0.12 22.60
CA MET A 66 -2.21 -0.54 24.00
C MET A 66 -3.60 -0.94 24.47
N ILE A 67 -3.72 -2.14 25.03
CA ILE A 67 -4.91 -2.65 25.70
C ILE A 67 -4.63 -2.69 27.21
N GLU A 68 -5.39 -1.93 27.99
CA GLU A 68 -5.28 -1.94 29.45
C GLU A 68 -6.03 -3.13 30.05
N GLY A 69 -5.32 -3.91 30.84
CA GLY A 69 -5.89 -4.91 31.74
C GLY A 69 -5.91 -4.45 33.19
N ASP A 70 -6.17 -5.36 34.12
CA ASP A 70 -6.31 -5.07 35.55
C ASP A 70 -5.00 -4.63 36.19
N ASP A 71 -3.92 -5.35 35.95
CA ASP A 71 -2.59 -5.15 36.55
C ASP A 71 -1.45 -4.98 35.54
N GLY A 72 -1.75 -5.05 34.24
CA GLY A 72 -0.81 -4.91 33.15
C GLY A 72 -1.41 -4.31 31.90
N VAL A 73 -0.60 -4.12 30.88
CA VAL A 73 -1.02 -3.73 29.54
C VAL A 73 -0.53 -4.72 28.50
N ILE A 74 -1.28 -4.87 27.41
CA ILE A 74 -0.91 -5.66 26.26
C ILE A 74 -0.58 -4.68 25.13
N ILE A 75 0.55 -4.87 24.47
CA ILE A 75 0.94 -4.07 23.29
C ILE A 75 0.72 -4.90 22.04
N VAL A 76 -0.03 -4.37 21.08
CA VAL A 76 -0.21 -4.96 19.76
C VAL A 76 0.55 -4.10 18.77
N ASP A 77 1.53 -4.69 18.10
CA ASP A 77 2.52 -4.13 17.20
C ASP A 77 3.43 -3.06 17.84
N THR A 78 4.67 -3.00 17.37
CA THR A 78 5.75 -2.32 18.09
C THR A 78 6.51 -1.30 17.25
N LEU A 79 6.00 -0.95 16.07
CA LEU A 79 6.57 0.01 15.14
C LEU A 79 7.90 -0.45 14.47
N GLU A 80 8.41 0.40 13.59
CA GLU A 80 9.55 0.13 12.70
C GLU A 80 10.93 0.33 13.35
N SER A 81 11.01 0.96 14.54
CA SER A 81 12.31 1.28 15.15
C SER A 81 12.24 1.49 16.66
N ARG A 82 13.39 1.35 17.31
CA ARG A 82 13.60 1.66 18.73
C ARG A 82 13.23 3.12 19.06
N SER A 83 13.60 4.06 18.20
CA SER A 83 13.35 5.48 18.40
C SER A 83 11.85 5.78 18.41
N ARG A 84 11.10 5.26 17.44
CA ARG A 84 9.64 5.44 17.36
C ARG A 84 8.93 4.74 18.52
N ALA A 85 9.32 3.52 18.86
CA ALA A 85 8.78 2.78 20.00
C ALA A 85 8.96 3.52 21.33
N ARG A 86 10.12 4.15 21.58
CA ARG A 86 10.35 4.97 22.79
C ARG A 86 9.38 6.13 22.89
N VAL A 87 9.08 6.80 21.78
CA VAL A 87 8.16 7.92 21.77
C VAL A 87 6.73 7.47 22.06
N VAL A 88 6.31 6.33 21.51
CA VAL A 88 4.99 5.73 21.77
C VAL A 88 4.89 5.23 23.20
N LEU A 89 5.90 4.52 23.70
CA LEU A 89 5.92 4.08 25.10
C LEU A 89 5.80 5.28 26.05
N ALA A 90 6.52 6.37 25.78
CA ALA A 90 6.42 7.60 26.60
C ALA A 90 5.00 8.23 26.54
N ALA A 91 4.32 8.13 25.38
CA ALA A 91 2.93 8.58 25.26
C ALA A 91 1.98 7.68 26.07
N PHE A 92 2.11 6.35 25.99
CA PHE A 92 1.32 5.40 26.75
C PHE A 92 1.58 5.51 28.27
N ARG A 93 2.80 5.81 28.70
CA ARG A 93 3.17 6.04 30.11
C ARG A 93 2.51 7.28 30.74
N LYS A 94 1.98 8.21 29.93
CA LYS A 94 1.15 9.32 30.42
C LYS A 94 -0.29 8.86 30.78
N ILE A 95 -0.73 7.74 30.21
CA ILE A 95 -2.06 7.16 30.45
C ILE A 95 -1.99 6.20 31.65
N THR A 96 -1.04 5.27 31.61
CA THR A 96 -0.90 4.25 32.67
C THR A 96 0.56 3.90 32.93
N ARG A 97 0.86 3.51 34.18
CA ARG A 97 2.18 3.01 34.60
C ARG A 97 2.21 1.49 34.80
N LYS A 98 1.10 0.81 34.48
CA LYS A 98 1.03 -0.67 34.55
C LYS A 98 2.12 -1.28 33.68
N PRO A 99 2.75 -2.39 34.10
CA PRO A 99 3.78 -3.06 33.33
C PRO A 99 3.22 -3.63 32.04
N VAL A 100 4.05 -3.76 31.01
CA VAL A 100 3.70 -4.54 29.82
C VAL A 100 3.65 -6.03 30.22
N ALA A 101 2.49 -6.64 30.12
CA ALA A 101 2.24 -8.04 30.48
C ALA A 101 2.41 -8.99 29.28
N ALA A 102 2.20 -8.48 28.05
CA ALA A 102 2.42 -9.22 26.82
C ALA A 102 2.61 -8.28 25.63
N ILE A 103 3.25 -8.80 24.59
CA ILE A 103 3.33 -8.21 23.25
C ILE A 103 2.65 -9.16 22.28
N ILE A 104 1.89 -8.64 21.32
CA ILE A 104 1.32 -9.39 20.21
C ILE A 104 1.88 -8.78 18.93
N LEU A 105 2.55 -9.56 18.11
CA LEU A 105 3.01 -9.17 16.78
C LEU A 105 2.02 -9.75 15.76
N THR A 106 1.38 -8.86 15.00
CA THR A 106 0.32 -9.27 14.09
C THR A 106 0.85 -10.01 12.87
N HIS A 107 2.04 -9.64 12.40
CA HIS A 107 2.75 -10.26 11.27
C HIS A 107 4.20 -9.77 11.18
N ASN A 108 4.94 -10.30 10.21
CA ASN A 108 6.41 -10.13 10.09
C ASN A 108 6.89 -8.79 9.50
N HIS A 109 6.03 -7.85 9.07
CA HIS A 109 6.49 -6.61 8.47
C HIS A 109 7.24 -5.70 9.47
N ALA A 110 8.20 -4.98 8.93
CA ALA A 110 9.17 -4.20 9.71
C ALA A 110 8.52 -3.15 10.62
N ASP A 111 7.45 -2.54 10.16
CA ASP A 111 6.72 -1.50 10.87
C ASP A 111 5.82 -2.01 12.03
N HIS A 112 5.80 -3.32 12.25
CA HIS A 112 5.07 -3.96 13.37
C HIS A 112 5.99 -4.57 14.42
N ILE A 113 7.26 -4.88 14.09
CA ILE A 113 8.07 -5.79 14.91
C ILE A 113 9.35 -5.18 15.51
N TYR A 114 9.85 -4.03 15.03
CA TYR A 114 11.19 -3.58 15.37
C TYR A 114 11.31 -2.67 16.60
N GLY A 115 10.26 -2.53 17.40
CA GLY A 115 10.30 -1.83 18.67
C GLY A 115 10.11 -2.69 19.92
N GLY A 116 9.95 -4.00 19.78
CA GLY A 116 9.55 -4.93 20.85
C GLY A 116 10.37 -4.85 22.12
N GLN A 117 11.72 -4.80 22.02
CA GLN A 117 12.61 -4.68 23.19
C GLN A 117 12.37 -3.39 24.01
N VAL A 118 11.88 -2.32 23.37
CA VAL A 118 11.55 -1.08 24.08
C VAL A 118 10.34 -1.29 24.98
N PHE A 119 9.28 -1.92 24.45
CA PHE A 119 8.09 -2.20 25.23
C PHE A 119 8.31 -3.26 26.31
N ALA A 120 9.21 -4.21 26.08
CA ALA A 120 9.61 -5.19 27.09
C ALA A 120 10.34 -4.55 28.29
N GLU A 121 10.93 -3.37 28.14
CA GLU A 121 11.61 -2.61 29.21
C GLU A 121 12.66 -3.46 29.96
N GLY A 122 13.40 -4.31 29.25
CA GLY A 122 14.42 -5.20 29.81
C GLY A 122 13.88 -6.40 30.61
N ARG A 123 12.56 -6.65 30.54
CA ARG A 123 11.91 -7.82 31.15
C ARG A 123 11.66 -8.91 30.13
N GLU A 124 11.62 -10.14 30.56
CA GLU A 124 11.11 -11.23 29.75
C GLU A 124 9.56 -11.16 29.75
N VAL A 125 8.98 -10.93 28.56
CA VAL A 125 7.54 -10.85 28.37
C VAL A 125 7.08 -11.89 27.34
N PRO A 126 5.88 -12.46 27.45
CA PRO A 126 5.29 -13.28 26.39
C PRO A 126 5.12 -12.44 25.10
N VAL A 127 5.65 -12.96 23.99
CA VAL A 127 5.48 -12.36 22.66
C VAL A 127 4.72 -13.35 21.79
N TYR A 128 3.46 -13.03 21.53
CA TYR A 128 2.55 -13.88 20.75
C TYR A 128 2.63 -13.54 19.26
N ALA A 129 2.65 -14.55 18.42
CA ALA A 129 2.52 -14.42 16.96
C ALA A 129 2.13 -15.78 16.34
N HIS A 130 1.82 -15.77 15.04
CA HIS A 130 1.67 -17.01 14.29
C HIS A 130 3.00 -17.79 14.23
N ARG A 131 2.93 -19.13 14.15
CA ARG A 131 4.11 -20.01 14.15
C ARG A 131 5.12 -19.66 13.04
N SER A 132 4.66 -19.27 11.87
CA SER A 132 5.54 -18.97 10.73
C SER A 132 6.23 -17.61 10.81
N THR A 133 5.85 -16.71 11.72
CA THR A 133 6.37 -15.33 11.79
C THR A 133 7.89 -15.28 11.90
N ASN A 134 8.50 -16.11 12.77
CA ASN A 134 9.95 -16.16 12.89
C ASN A 134 10.66 -16.57 11.58
N ALA A 135 10.10 -17.52 10.84
CA ALA A 135 10.67 -17.96 9.56
C ALA A 135 10.55 -16.86 8.48
N HIS A 136 9.45 -16.11 8.46
CA HIS A 136 9.30 -14.96 7.56
C HIS A 136 10.27 -13.82 7.89
N ILE A 137 10.48 -13.52 9.18
CA ILE A 137 11.49 -12.54 9.63
C ILE A 137 12.88 -12.97 9.14
N ASP A 138 13.26 -14.25 9.38
CA ASP A 138 14.56 -14.76 8.98
C ASP A 138 14.76 -14.75 7.46
N ARG A 139 13.73 -15.06 6.68
CA ARG A 139 13.78 -14.95 5.22
C ARG A 139 14.06 -13.52 4.74
N ILE A 140 13.41 -12.53 5.34
CA ILE A 140 13.63 -11.12 4.97
C ILE A 140 15.02 -10.68 5.42
N VAL A 141 15.39 -10.92 6.68
CA VAL A 141 16.64 -10.41 7.26
C VAL A 141 17.88 -11.12 6.68
N ASN A 142 17.82 -12.45 6.42
CA ASN A 142 18.99 -13.23 6.02
C ASN A 142 19.08 -13.45 4.50
N VAL A 143 17.94 -13.47 3.75
CA VAL A 143 17.95 -13.87 2.34
C VAL A 143 17.67 -12.67 1.41
N LEU A 144 16.72 -11.83 1.76
CA LEU A 144 16.22 -10.78 0.89
C LEU A 144 16.59 -9.36 1.35
N ALA A 145 17.35 -9.20 2.43
CA ALA A 145 17.60 -7.93 3.08
C ALA A 145 17.99 -6.81 2.11
N ASP A 146 19.01 -7.02 1.30
CA ASP A 146 19.50 -6.00 0.35
C ASP A 146 18.47 -5.61 -0.73
N ALA A 147 17.75 -6.61 -1.27
CA ALA A 147 16.75 -6.37 -2.30
C ALA A 147 15.56 -5.57 -1.74
N ILE A 148 15.02 -6.02 -0.60
CA ILE A 148 13.89 -5.37 0.06
C ILE A 148 14.27 -3.98 0.56
N TYR A 149 15.46 -3.82 1.17
CA TYR A 149 15.97 -2.52 1.62
C TYR A 149 16.05 -1.51 0.47
N ARG A 150 16.77 -1.84 -0.62
CA ARG A 150 16.93 -0.94 -1.77
C ARG A 150 15.60 -0.56 -2.43
N ARG A 151 14.66 -1.49 -2.50
CA ARG A 151 13.33 -1.25 -3.07
C ARG A 151 12.42 -0.50 -2.09
N GLY A 152 12.52 -0.81 -0.79
CA GLY A 152 11.83 -0.11 0.27
C GLY A 152 12.21 1.37 0.35
N MET A 153 13.52 1.68 0.29
CA MET A 153 14.03 3.06 0.27
C MET A 153 13.39 3.91 -0.85
N ARG A 154 13.13 3.32 -2.02
CA ARG A 154 12.44 4.00 -3.13
C ARG A 154 10.93 4.10 -2.88
N MET A 155 10.30 3.00 -2.46
CA MET A 155 8.85 2.96 -2.26
C MET A 155 8.39 3.95 -1.20
N PHE A 156 9.13 4.06 -0.11
CA PHE A 156 8.81 4.95 1.01
C PHE A 156 9.47 6.34 0.93
N GLY A 157 10.12 6.65 -0.20
CA GLY A 157 10.64 8.00 -0.46
C GLY A 157 11.87 8.39 0.35
N GLN A 158 12.55 7.45 1.01
CA GLN A 158 13.71 7.74 1.87
C GLN A 158 14.95 8.23 1.11
N LEU A 159 14.97 8.11 -0.22
CA LEU A 159 16.01 8.67 -1.09
C LEU A 159 15.68 10.08 -1.59
N LEU A 160 14.50 10.60 -1.26
CA LEU A 160 14.09 11.96 -1.62
C LEU A 160 14.71 12.98 -0.66
N PRO A 161 14.93 14.21 -1.12
CA PRO A 161 15.35 15.29 -0.23
C PRO A 161 14.30 15.57 0.85
N ALA A 162 14.71 16.23 1.92
CA ALA A 162 13.81 16.63 3.02
C ALA A 162 12.58 17.37 2.47
N GLY A 163 11.38 16.97 2.91
CA GLY A 163 10.11 17.50 2.43
C GLY A 163 9.61 16.88 1.11
N GLY A 164 10.35 15.94 0.49
CA GLY A 164 9.92 15.24 -0.72
C GLY A 164 8.83 14.19 -0.49
N VAL A 165 8.67 13.71 0.73
CA VAL A 165 7.62 12.75 1.15
C VAL A 165 6.43 13.53 1.71
N VAL A 166 5.25 13.37 1.13
CA VAL A 166 3.98 13.90 1.69
C VAL A 166 3.43 12.94 2.73
N ASN A 167 3.28 11.68 2.38
CA ASN A 167 2.96 10.55 3.27
C ASN A 167 3.34 9.24 2.55
N ALA A 168 3.17 8.11 3.23
CA ALA A 168 3.47 6.77 2.71
C ALA A 168 2.22 5.99 2.26
N GLY A 169 1.04 6.62 2.24
CA GLY A 169 -0.24 6.01 1.85
C GLY A 169 -0.99 5.36 3.00
N ILE A 170 -0.30 4.73 3.95
CA ILE A 170 -0.86 4.08 5.14
C ILE A 170 -0.35 4.66 6.46
N GLY A 171 0.57 5.61 6.38
CA GLY A 171 1.17 6.31 7.50
C GLY A 171 1.93 7.55 7.05
N PRO A 172 2.47 8.37 7.97
CA PRO A 172 3.16 9.61 7.62
C PRO A 172 4.45 9.37 6.86
N ASP A 173 5.29 8.49 7.34
CA ASP A 173 6.58 8.11 6.77
C ASP A 173 7.04 6.76 7.34
N LEU A 174 8.08 6.18 6.76
CA LEU A 174 8.80 5.06 7.33
C LEU A 174 10.11 5.59 7.97
N GLY A 175 10.13 5.74 9.28
CA GLY A 175 11.16 6.43 10.03
C GLY A 175 12.49 5.69 10.22
N PHE A 176 13.15 5.28 9.15
CA PHE A 176 14.51 4.72 9.19
C PHE A 176 15.56 5.79 8.86
N GLU A 177 15.89 6.63 9.79
CA GLU A 177 17.08 7.50 9.63
C GLU A 177 18.39 6.70 9.79
N THR A 178 18.37 5.66 10.64
CA THR A 178 19.42 4.64 10.79
C THR A 178 18.78 3.31 11.16
N PRO A 179 19.39 2.14 10.82
CA PRO A 179 18.90 0.84 11.27
C PRO A 179 18.92 0.77 12.81
N ASP A 180 17.83 1.12 13.45
CA ASP A 180 17.64 1.10 14.90
C ASP A 180 16.59 0.05 15.27
N MET A 181 16.86 -1.19 14.90
CA MET A 181 15.97 -2.32 15.16
C MET A 181 16.09 -2.78 16.61
N ALA A 182 14.94 -3.02 17.24
CA ALA A 182 14.82 -3.52 18.60
C ALA A 182 13.81 -4.69 18.65
N LEU A 183 14.02 -5.65 17.75
CA LEU A 183 13.16 -6.83 17.61
C LEU A 183 13.14 -7.65 18.89
N GLU A 184 11.94 -7.94 19.39
CA GLU A 184 11.69 -8.97 20.39
C GLU A 184 10.99 -10.14 19.69
N ARG A 185 11.67 -11.29 19.63
CA ARG A 185 11.16 -12.42 18.84
C ARG A 185 9.97 -13.11 19.50
N PRO A 186 8.97 -13.56 18.72
CA PRO A 186 7.90 -14.39 19.22
C PRO A 186 8.42 -15.62 19.98
N ASN A 187 7.91 -15.79 21.20
CA ASN A 187 8.22 -16.92 22.08
C ASN A 187 6.95 -17.69 22.52
N ARG A 188 5.78 -17.24 22.09
CA ARG A 188 4.47 -17.89 22.24
C ARG A 188 3.80 -17.95 20.88
N VAL A 189 3.89 -19.10 20.22
CA VAL A 189 3.38 -19.25 18.85
C VAL A 189 2.22 -20.22 18.80
N PHE A 190 1.32 -20.00 17.83
CA PHE A 190 0.15 -20.84 17.57
C PHE A 190 -0.05 -21.02 16.05
N ASP A 191 -0.94 -21.94 15.66
CA ASP A 191 -1.24 -22.23 14.27
C ASP A 191 -2.55 -21.52 13.82
N ASP A 192 -3.71 -22.04 14.21
CA ASP A 192 -5.00 -21.53 13.70
C ASP A 192 -5.63 -20.47 14.62
N GLU A 193 -5.82 -20.81 15.90
CA GLU A 193 -6.45 -19.96 16.90
C GLU A 193 -5.82 -20.17 18.27
N LEU A 194 -5.80 -19.11 19.07
CA LEU A 194 -5.36 -19.17 20.46
C LEU A 194 -6.24 -18.24 21.32
N GLU A 195 -6.90 -18.80 22.31
CA GLU A 195 -7.56 -18.02 23.36
C GLU A 195 -6.60 -17.84 24.52
N VAL A 196 -6.42 -16.60 24.95
CA VAL A 196 -5.56 -16.25 26.08
C VAL A 196 -6.26 -15.23 26.98
N GLU A 197 -5.93 -15.29 28.26
CA GLU A 197 -6.25 -14.23 29.21
C GLU A 197 -4.94 -13.61 29.70
N VAL A 198 -4.79 -12.30 29.52
CA VAL A 198 -3.59 -11.55 29.92
C VAL A 198 -4.03 -10.34 30.72
N ALA A 199 -3.54 -10.21 31.94
CA ALA A 199 -3.88 -9.10 32.84
C ALA A 199 -5.41 -8.90 32.98
N GLY A 200 -6.18 -10.00 33.05
CA GLY A 200 -7.66 -9.96 33.16
C GLY A 200 -8.40 -9.64 31.85
N VAL A 201 -7.68 -9.52 30.73
CA VAL A 201 -8.30 -9.30 29.41
C VAL A 201 -8.32 -10.60 28.62
N ARG A 202 -9.52 -11.05 28.23
CA ARG A 202 -9.70 -12.21 27.35
C ARG A 202 -9.56 -11.81 25.89
N LEU A 203 -8.67 -12.49 25.18
CA LEU A 203 -8.34 -12.26 23.77
C LEU A 203 -8.45 -13.57 22.99
N LYS A 204 -8.88 -13.48 21.75
CA LYS A 204 -8.75 -14.54 20.77
C LYS A 204 -7.81 -14.05 19.65
N LEU A 205 -6.69 -14.73 19.47
CA LEU A 205 -5.73 -14.53 18.39
C LEU A 205 -6.09 -15.52 17.30
N VAL A 206 -6.22 -15.05 16.06
CA VAL A 206 -6.73 -15.86 14.97
C VAL A 206 -5.86 -15.71 13.75
N HIS A 207 -5.32 -16.80 13.21
CA HIS A 207 -4.62 -16.82 11.95
C HIS A 207 -5.56 -16.40 10.81
N ALA A 208 -5.17 -15.40 10.07
CA ALA A 208 -5.99 -14.76 9.05
C ALA A 208 -5.10 -14.24 7.90
N PRO A 209 -4.58 -15.15 7.06
CA PRO A 209 -3.75 -14.79 5.93
C PRO A 209 -4.41 -13.72 5.06
N GLY A 210 -3.59 -12.78 4.59
CA GLY A 210 -4.06 -11.69 3.75
C GLY A 210 -2.88 -10.89 3.23
N GLU A 211 -2.51 -9.79 3.89
CA GLU A 211 -1.33 -9.05 3.49
C GLU A 211 -0.05 -9.90 3.59
N THR A 212 0.04 -10.78 4.58
CA THR A 212 1.08 -11.81 4.70
C THR A 212 0.49 -13.15 5.11
N ASP A 213 1.25 -14.23 4.88
CA ASP A 213 0.82 -15.61 5.22
C ASP A 213 0.78 -15.85 6.73
N ASP A 214 1.54 -15.08 7.52
CA ASP A 214 1.62 -15.21 8.99
C ASP A 214 0.69 -14.25 9.73
N GLN A 215 -0.15 -13.50 9.00
CA GLN A 215 -0.99 -12.48 9.60
C GLN A 215 -2.05 -13.07 10.52
N ILE A 216 -2.23 -12.38 11.66
CA ILE A 216 -3.28 -12.68 12.61
C ILE A 216 -4.17 -11.44 12.83
N PHE A 217 -5.42 -11.65 13.24
CA PHE A 217 -6.19 -10.61 13.88
C PHE A 217 -6.36 -10.89 15.38
N VAL A 218 -6.61 -9.84 16.16
CA VAL A 218 -6.93 -9.91 17.58
C VAL A 218 -8.40 -9.58 17.78
N TRP A 219 -9.12 -10.46 18.45
CA TRP A 219 -10.53 -10.29 18.79
C TRP A 219 -10.75 -10.21 20.30
N LEU A 220 -11.46 -9.18 20.75
CA LEU A 220 -11.90 -9.02 22.13
C LEU A 220 -13.41 -9.33 22.20
N PRO A 221 -13.80 -10.58 22.49
CA PRO A 221 -15.18 -11.04 22.33
C PRO A 221 -16.18 -10.32 23.22
N GLU A 222 -15.80 -10.04 24.47
CA GLU A 222 -16.67 -9.37 25.45
C GLU A 222 -16.95 -7.91 25.10
N ARG A 223 -16.12 -7.32 24.28
CA ARG A 223 -16.14 -5.90 23.92
C ARG A 223 -16.48 -5.66 22.45
N LYS A 224 -16.58 -6.73 21.66
CA LYS A 224 -16.80 -6.71 20.22
C LYS A 224 -15.81 -5.79 19.47
N ILE A 225 -14.55 -5.83 19.88
CA ILE A 225 -13.48 -5.04 19.29
C ILE A 225 -12.60 -5.94 18.43
N LEU A 226 -12.45 -5.57 17.16
CA LEU A 226 -11.60 -6.25 16.20
C LEU A 226 -10.36 -5.40 15.87
N LEU A 227 -9.19 -6.01 16.05
CA LEU A 227 -7.92 -5.47 15.55
C LEU A 227 -7.51 -6.32 14.34
N PRO A 228 -7.81 -5.88 13.09
CA PRO A 228 -7.65 -6.70 11.89
C PRO A 228 -6.20 -6.73 11.39
N ALA A 229 -5.27 -6.07 12.05
CA ALA A 229 -3.93 -5.79 11.58
C ALA A 229 -3.96 -5.10 10.19
N ASP A 230 -3.13 -5.56 9.25
CA ASP A 230 -3.03 -4.99 7.89
C ASP A 230 -4.01 -5.61 6.89
N ASN A 231 -4.91 -6.48 7.37
CA ASN A 231 -5.99 -6.93 6.51
C ASN A 231 -7.00 -5.82 6.19
N ILE A 232 -6.98 -4.72 6.95
CA ILE A 232 -7.80 -3.53 6.69
C ILE A 232 -7.07 -2.26 7.10
N TYR A 233 -7.03 -1.28 6.21
CA TYR A 233 -6.64 0.11 6.44
C TYR A 233 -7.37 1.03 5.46
N GLN A 234 -7.45 2.34 5.74
CA GLN A 234 -8.27 3.26 4.95
C GLN A 234 -7.60 3.68 3.63
N THR A 235 -7.39 2.71 2.74
CA THR A 235 -6.98 2.85 1.34
C THR A 235 -7.17 1.51 0.63
N PHE A 236 -7.10 1.50 -0.72
CA PHE A 236 -7.20 0.25 -1.47
C PHE A 236 -6.13 -0.76 -1.03
N PRO A 237 -6.49 -2.04 -0.81
CA PRO A 237 -5.59 -3.05 -0.28
C PRO A 237 -4.35 -3.27 -1.16
N ASN A 238 -3.23 -3.47 -0.52
CA ASN A 238 -1.97 -3.70 -1.21
C ASN A 238 -1.82 -5.18 -1.59
N LEU A 239 -2.63 -5.66 -2.52
CA LEU A 239 -2.57 -7.06 -2.99
C LEU A 239 -1.21 -7.39 -3.62
N TYR A 240 -0.45 -6.37 -3.99
CA TYR A 240 0.94 -6.46 -4.40
C TYR A 240 1.71 -5.20 -4.01
N THR A 241 2.83 -5.36 -3.31
CA THR A 241 3.72 -4.24 -2.99
C THR A 241 4.87 -4.11 -3.97
N ILE A 242 5.07 -2.90 -4.51
CA ILE A 242 6.12 -2.64 -5.52
C ILE A 242 7.55 -2.76 -4.97
N ARG A 243 7.75 -2.79 -3.65
CA ARG A 243 9.06 -3.15 -3.06
C ARG A 243 9.40 -4.63 -3.24
N GLY A 244 8.41 -5.46 -3.51
CA GLY A 244 8.52 -6.90 -3.63
C GLY A 244 7.97 -7.63 -2.42
N THR A 245 7.26 -8.73 -2.69
CA THR A 245 6.65 -9.60 -1.68
C THR A 245 6.56 -11.02 -2.22
N ALA A 246 6.37 -12.01 -1.35
CA ALA A 246 5.83 -13.30 -1.75
C ALA A 246 4.44 -13.11 -2.39
N HIS A 247 3.97 -14.11 -3.13
CA HIS A 247 2.60 -14.10 -3.62
C HIS A 247 1.63 -14.01 -2.43
N ARG A 248 0.65 -13.10 -2.53
CA ARG A 248 -0.45 -12.97 -1.57
C ARG A 248 -1.66 -13.70 -2.15
N ASP A 249 -2.12 -14.74 -1.47
CA ASP A 249 -3.34 -15.42 -1.88
C ASP A 249 -4.55 -14.54 -1.55
N VAL A 250 -5.05 -13.87 -2.58
CA VAL A 250 -6.15 -12.91 -2.42
C VAL A 250 -7.47 -13.55 -2.00
N MET A 251 -7.68 -14.85 -2.30
CA MET A 251 -8.88 -15.56 -1.85
C MET A 251 -8.81 -15.93 -0.38
N GLN A 252 -7.64 -16.30 0.14
CA GLN A 252 -7.46 -16.45 1.59
C GLN A 252 -7.69 -15.11 2.32
N TRP A 253 -7.30 -13.99 1.71
CA TRP A 253 -7.62 -12.67 2.28
C TRP A 253 -9.13 -12.40 2.34
N VAL A 254 -9.87 -12.77 1.27
CA VAL A 254 -11.35 -12.70 1.24
C VAL A 254 -11.95 -13.56 2.36
N GLU A 255 -11.50 -14.81 2.52
CA GLU A 255 -11.95 -15.72 3.58
C GLU A 255 -11.66 -15.16 4.98
N SER A 256 -10.47 -14.57 5.18
CA SER A 256 -10.11 -13.90 6.42
C SER A 256 -11.05 -12.73 6.75
N LEU A 257 -11.42 -11.94 5.74
CA LEU A 257 -12.38 -10.85 5.90
C LEU A 257 -13.81 -11.36 6.16
N ASP A 258 -14.24 -12.43 5.51
CA ASP A 258 -15.53 -13.06 5.78
C ASP A 258 -15.60 -13.60 7.23
N ARG A 259 -14.49 -14.16 7.72
CA ARG A 259 -14.37 -14.57 9.14
C ARG A 259 -14.47 -13.39 10.09
N MET A 260 -13.79 -12.27 9.80
CA MET A 260 -13.89 -11.04 10.59
C MET A 260 -15.31 -10.46 10.59
N ARG A 261 -16.00 -10.48 9.45
CA ARG A 261 -17.40 -10.02 9.31
C ARG A 261 -18.35 -10.86 10.15
N SER A 262 -18.15 -12.18 10.21
CA SER A 262 -19.01 -13.09 11.00
C SER A 262 -18.95 -12.85 12.51
N LEU A 263 -17.91 -12.15 13.01
CA LEU A 263 -17.80 -11.76 14.41
C LEU A 263 -18.69 -10.56 14.79
N GLU A 264 -19.25 -9.85 13.80
CA GLU A 264 -20.09 -8.66 13.99
C GLU A 264 -19.43 -7.60 14.92
N PRO A 265 -18.20 -7.14 14.60
CA PRO A 265 -17.51 -6.19 15.46
C PRO A 265 -18.22 -4.84 15.51
N GLU A 266 -18.18 -4.21 16.68
CA GLU A 266 -18.71 -2.86 16.90
C GLU A 266 -17.64 -1.78 16.82
N ILE A 267 -16.37 -2.17 17.00
CA ILE A 267 -15.22 -1.28 16.91
C ILE A 267 -14.13 -1.98 16.07
N LEU A 268 -13.58 -1.26 15.11
CA LEU A 268 -12.47 -1.68 14.26
C LEU A 268 -11.24 -0.84 14.59
N VAL A 269 -10.13 -1.49 14.92
CA VAL A 269 -8.87 -0.83 15.29
C VAL A 269 -7.76 -1.36 14.37
N PRO A 270 -7.57 -0.77 13.17
CA PRO A 270 -6.56 -1.24 12.23
C PRO A 270 -5.14 -0.84 12.67
N SER A 271 -4.14 -1.58 12.20
CA SER A 271 -2.73 -1.27 12.44
C SER A 271 -2.21 -0.08 11.62
N HIS A 272 -3.03 0.44 10.71
CA HIS A 272 -2.80 1.71 10.00
C HIS A 272 -4.08 2.55 9.98
N THR A 273 -3.91 3.87 9.85
CA THR A 273 -5.02 4.83 9.84
C THR A 273 -5.78 4.93 11.18
N ARG A 274 -7.00 5.40 11.17
CA ARG A 274 -7.76 5.69 12.41
C ARG A 274 -8.73 4.57 12.76
N PRO A 275 -9.01 4.33 14.07
CA PRO A 275 -10.04 3.40 14.48
C PRO A 275 -11.44 3.88 14.07
N VAL A 276 -12.37 2.94 13.93
CA VAL A 276 -13.77 3.18 13.57
C VAL A 276 -14.68 2.61 14.65
N VAL A 277 -15.70 3.38 15.04
CA VAL A 277 -16.72 2.99 16.02
C VAL A 277 -18.08 2.96 15.34
N GLY A 278 -18.86 1.93 15.59
CA GLY A 278 -20.21 1.71 15.10
C GLY A 278 -20.34 0.46 14.24
N ARG A 279 -21.18 -0.48 14.69
CA ARG A 279 -21.39 -1.80 14.06
C ARG A 279 -21.69 -1.71 12.56
N GLU A 280 -22.63 -0.86 12.18
CA GLU A 280 -23.08 -0.73 10.79
C GLU A 280 -21.95 -0.23 9.89
N ARG A 281 -21.19 0.79 10.35
CA ARG A 281 -20.07 1.34 9.61
C ARG A 281 -18.92 0.35 9.50
N VAL A 282 -18.64 -0.41 10.55
CA VAL A 282 -17.61 -1.46 10.52
C VAL A 282 -18.02 -2.57 9.53
N ALA A 283 -19.30 -3.00 9.58
CA ALA A 283 -19.82 -4.00 8.65
C ALA A 283 -19.77 -3.53 7.18
N GLU A 284 -20.08 -2.27 6.91
CA GLU A 284 -19.96 -1.65 5.58
C GLU A 284 -18.51 -1.69 5.07
N ILE A 285 -17.56 -1.23 5.89
CA ILE A 285 -16.13 -1.18 5.54
C ILE A 285 -15.60 -2.58 5.25
N LEU A 286 -15.84 -3.55 6.15
CA LEU A 286 -15.42 -4.93 5.98
C LEU A 286 -15.99 -5.54 4.69
N THR A 287 -17.26 -5.24 4.38
CA THR A 287 -17.94 -5.72 3.17
C THR A 287 -17.35 -5.10 1.91
N ALA A 288 -17.21 -3.78 1.88
CA ALA A 288 -16.65 -3.07 0.71
C ALA A 288 -15.20 -3.52 0.41
N TYR A 289 -14.41 -3.70 1.46
CA TYR A 289 -13.02 -4.14 1.33
C TYR A 289 -12.92 -5.56 0.77
N ARG A 290 -13.69 -6.47 1.35
CA ARG A 290 -13.81 -7.87 0.91
C ARG A 290 -14.28 -7.96 -0.55
N ASP A 291 -15.32 -7.21 -0.90
CA ASP A 291 -15.91 -7.23 -2.23
C ASP A 291 -14.98 -6.65 -3.29
N ALA A 292 -14.20 -5.61 -2.96
CA ALA A 292 -13.19 -5.04 -3.85
C ALA A 292 -12.08 -6.05 -4.18
N ILE A 293 -11.58 -6.77 -3.19
CA ILE A 293 -10.55 -7.80 -3.36
C ILE A 293 -11.09 -8.93 -4.26
N GLN A 294 -12.26 -9.46 -3.93
CA GLN A 294 -12.88 -10.53 -4.72
C GLN A 294 -13.20 -10.08 -6.15
N PHE A 295 -13.71 -8.86 -6.32
CA PHE A 295 -14.00 -8.33 -7.65
C PHE A 295 -12.75 -8.30 -8.53
N VAL A 296 -11.63 -7.78 -8.03
CA VAL A 296 -10.37 -7.74 -8.80
C VAL A 296 -9.89 -9.15 -9.14
N HIS A 297 -9.94 -10.07 -8.17
CA HIS A 297 -9.64 -11.48 -8.42
C HIS A 297 -10.49 -12.06 -9.54
N ASP A 298 -11.83 -12.01 -9.41
CA ASP A 298 -12.75 -12.66 -10.31
C ASP A 298 -12.69 -12.09 -11.73
N GLN A 299 -12.52 -10.75 -11.87
CA GLN A 299 -12.35 -10.13 -13.19
C GLN A 299 -11.00 -10.52 -13.82
N THR A 300 -9.95 -10.65 -13.02
CA THR A 300 -8.64 -11.11 -13.52
C THR A 300 -8.73 -12.55 -14.00
N VAL A 301 -9.29 -13.46 -13.20
CA VAL A 301 -9.47 -14.87 -13.59
C VAL A 301 -10.36 -15.00 -14.84
N ARG A 302 -11.42 -14.19 -14.92
CA ARG A 302 -12.26 -14.13 -16.13
C ARG A 302 -11.49 -13.72 -17.38
N GLY A 303 -10.59 -12.72 -17.25
CA GLY A 303 -9.70 -12.30 -18.33
C GLY A 303 -8.72 -13.40 -18.73
N MET A 304 -8.08 -14.05 -17.75
CA MET A 304 -7.18 -15.19 -17.97
C MET A 304 -7.87 -16.33 -18.73
N ASN A 305 -9.08 -16.69 -18.31
CA ASN A 305 -9.87 -17.75 -18.97
C ASN A 305 -10.34 -17.40 -20.40
N ARG A 306 -10.25 -16.11 -20.77
CA ARG A 306 -10.48 -15.64 -22.16
C ARG A 306 -9.18 -15.55 -22.96
N GLY A 307 -8.04 -15.90 -22.38
CA GLY A 307 -6.72 -15.84 -23.02
C GLY A 307 -6.14 -14.43 -23.13
N LEU A 308 -6.63 -13.46 -22.33
CA LEU A 308 -6.09 -12.10 -22.31
C LEU A 308 -4.73 -12.06 -21.61
N THR A 309 -3.85 -11.21 -22.11
CA THR A 309 -2.58 -10.89 -21.48
C THR A 309 -2.78 -10.05 -20.21
N PRO A 310 -1.79 -9.98 -19.30
CA PRO A 310 -1.89 -9.12 -18.10
C PRO A 310 -2.18 -7.65 -18.43
N ASP A 311 -1.61 -7.13 -19.53
CA ASP A 311 -1.80 -5.73 -19.94
C ASP A 311 -3.22 -5.47 -20.44
N GLU A 312 -3.79 -6.39 -21.21
CA GLU A 312 -5.19 -6.31 -21.66
C GLU A 312 -6.17 -6.41 -20.48
N ILE A 313 -5.89 -7.26 -19.49
CA ILE A 313 -6.72 -7.37 -18.30
C ILE A 313 -6.63 -6.07 -17.46
N VAL A 314 -5.44 -5.51 -17.28
CA VAL A 314 -5.25 -4.21 -16.61
C VAL A 314 -6.04 -3.11 -17.32
N ALA A 315 -6.06 -3.10 -18.66
CA ALA A 315 -6.82 -2.13 -19.43
C ALA A 315 -8.36 -2.30 -19.27
N ALA A 316 -8.83 -3.53 -19.00
CA ALA A 316 -10.25 -3.85 -18.92
C ALA A 316 -10.85 -3.76 -17.52
N VAL A 317 -10.08 -4.07 -16.46
CA VAL A 317 -10.61 -4.15 -15.09
C VAL A 317 -10.72 -2.78 -14.46
N ARG A 318 -11.94 -2.42 -14.07
CA ARG A 318 -12.26 -1.20 -13.30
C ARG A 318 -13.22 -1.58 -12.19
N LEU A 319 -13.01 -1.03 -10.99
CA LEU A 319 -13.98 -1.22 -9.90
C LEU A 319 -15.34 -0.65 -10.27
N PRO A 320 -16.43 -1.28 -9.84
CA PRO A 320 -17.76 -0.66 -9.88
C PRO A 320 -17.76 0.66 -9.12
N ARG A 321 -18.58 1.61 -9.56
CA ARG A 321 -18.59 2.98 -9.02
C ARG A 321 -18.68 3.04 -7.49
N HIS A 322 -19.56 2.24 -6.88
CA HIS A 322 -19.74 2.22 -5.43
C HIS A 322 -18.50 1.75 -4.65
N LEU A 323 -17.64 0.93 -5.25
CA LEU A 323 -16.34 0.52 -4.69
C LEU A 323 -15.25 1.55 -5.03
N ALA A 324 -15.23 2.06 -6.26
CA ALA A 324 -14.23 3.03 -6.72
C ALA A 324 -14.29 4.36 -5.93
N GLU A 325 -15.51 4.80 -5.56
CA GLU A 325 -15.76 6.02 -4.79
C GLU A 325 -15.76 5.78 -3.26
N HIS A 326 -15.57 4.53 -2.81
CA HIS A 326 -15.60 4.23 -1.38
C HIS A 326 -14.37 4.79 -0.67
N PRO A 327 -14.50 5.57 0.43
CA PRO A 327 -13.36 6.25 1.09
C PRO A 327 -12.25 5.31 1.61
N TRP A 328 -12.56 4.04 1.81
CA TRP A 328 -11.60 3.00 2.23
C TRP A 328 -10.95 2.26 1.05
N LEU A 329 -11.26 2.64 -0.19
CA LEU A 329 -10.78 1.95 -1.39
C LEU A 329 -10.08 2.90 -2.40
N ILE A 330 -9.80 4.14 -2.00
CA ILE A 330 -9.01 5.06 -2.82
C ILE A 330 -7.56 4.53 -2.92
N GLU A 331 -6.98 4.58 -4.11
CA GLU A 331 -5.69 3.95 -4.44
C GLU A 331 -4.47 4.72 -3.91
N HIS A 332 -4.47 5.09 -2.62
CA HIS A 332 -3.31 5.74 -2.00
C HIS A 332 -2.18 4.76 -1.66
N TYR A 333 -2.41 3.42 -1.67
CA TYR A 333 -1.40 2.43 -1.35
C TYR A 333 -1.37 1.28 -2.35
N GLY A 334 -2.31 0.33 -2.33
CA GLY A 334 -2.50 -0.63 -3.39
C GLY A 334 -3.16 0.02 -4.62
N THR A 335 -3.12 -0.68 -5.76
CA THR A 335 -3.87 -0.28 -6.97
C THR A 335 -4.51 -1.50 -7.64
N VAL A 336 -5.63 -1.28 -8.33
CA VAL A 336 -6.28 -2.32 -9.14
C VAL A 336 -5.32 -2.87 -10.19
N ALA A 337 -4.56 -1.99 -10.87
CA ALA A 337 -3.64 -2.39 -11.94
C ALA A 337 -2.52 -3.30 -11.43
N TRP A 338 -1.92 -3.01 -10.27
CA TRP A 338 -0.88 -3.87 -9.69
C TRP A 338 -1.46 -5.18 -9.18
N SER A 339 -2.67 -5.12 -8.63
CA SER A 339 -3.38 -6.29 -8.13
C SER A 339 -3.72 -7.28 -9.23
N VAL A 340 -4.22 -6.81 -10.38
CA VAL A 340 -4.45 -7.65 -11.57
C VAL A 340 -3.17 -8.38 -11.99
N ARG A 341 -2.03 -7.68 -12.06
CA ARG A 341 -0.75 -8.31 -12.42
C ARG A 341 -0.29 -9.33 -11.39
N ALA A 342 -0.55 -9.06 -10.10
CA ALA A 342 -0.19 -9.97 -9.02
C ALA A 342 -1.05 -11.23 -9.02
N VAL A 343 -2.35 -11.11 -9.20
CA VAL A 343 -3.27 -12.26 -9.33
C VAL A 343 -2.90 -13.09 -10.55
N TYR A 344 -2.67 -12.45 -11.70
CA TYR A 344 -2.22 -13.14 -12.91
C TYR A 344 -0.92 -13.91 -12.66
N GLY A 345 0.10 -13.23 -12.13
CA GLY A 345 1.40 -13.83 -11.84
C GLY A 345 1.34 -14.94 -10.79
N GLY A 346 0.42 -14.84 -9.84
CA GLY A 346 0.19 -15.87 -8.82
C GLY A 346 -0.34 -17.16 -9.39
N TYR A 347 -1.24 -17.10 -10.35
CA TYR A 347 -1.82 -18.29 -11.01
C TYR A 347 -0.97 -18.81 -12.17
N LEU A 348 -0.46 -17.94 -13.05
CA LEU A 348 0.16 -18.31 -14.33
C LEU A 348 1.66 -18.02 -14.42
N GLY A 349 2.23 -17.36 -13.40
CA GLY A 349 3.65 -16.98 -13.40
C GLY A 349 3.93 -15.74 -14.26
N TRP A 350 5.19 -15.59 -14.66
CA TRP A 350 5.69 -14.39 -15.33
C TRP A 350 5.30 -14.29 -16.82
N PHE A 351 4.98 -15.42 -17.47
CA PHE A 351 4.73 -15.47 -18.90
C PHE A 351 3.31 -15.03 -19.25
N GLY A 352 3.17 -13.94 -20.00
CA GLY A 352 1.88 -13.35 -20.35
C GLY A 352 1.17 -13.96 -21.58
N GLY A 353 1.70 -15.06 -22.15
CA GLY A 353 1.08 -15.75 -23.30
C GLY A 353 1.52 -15.25 -24.67
N ASP A 354 2.27 -14.16 -24.79
CA ASP A 354 2.82 -13.66 -26.05
C ASP A 354 4.20 -14.30 -26.34
N ALA A 355 4.25 -15.15 -27.36
CA ALA A 355 5.47 -15.87 -27.76
C ALA A 355 6.67 -14.96 -28.04
N VAL A 356 6.46 -13.71 -28.46
CA VAL A 356 7.54 -12.73 -28.70
C VAL A 356 8.26 -12.35 -27.40
N THR A 357 7.59 -12.49 -26.26
CA THR A 357 8.15 -12.18 -24.93
C THR A 357 8.89 -13.34 -24.28
N LEU A 358 8.90 -14.55 -24.88
CA LEU A 358 9.64 -15.71 -24.34
C LEU A 358 11.15 -15.46 -24.38
N GLU A 359 11.68 -15.00 -25.50
CA GLU A 359 13.11 -14.75 -25.71
C GLU A 359 13.30 -13.35 -26.33
N PRO A 360 13.01 -12.28 -25.60
CA PRO A 360 13.11 -10.93 -26.14
C PRO A 360 14.58 -10.56 -26.38
N LEU A 361 14.84 -9.71 -27.38
CA LEU A 361 16.16 -9.12 -27.54
C LEU A 361 16.63 -8.45 -26.22
N PRO A 362 17.93 -8.54 -25.90
CA PRO A 362 18.49 -7.81 -24.77
C PRO A 362 18.10 -6.33 -24.80
N PRO A 363 17.77 -5.70 -23.65
CA PRO A 363 17.21 -4.34 -23.64
C PRO A 363 18.04 -3.29 -24.39
N VAL A 364 19.36 -3.36 -24.30
CA VAL A 364 20.29 -2.44 -25.04
C VAL A 364 20.20 -2.67 -26.52
N GLU A 365 20.24 -3.91 -26.99
CA GLU A 365 20.17 -4.26 -28.41
C GLU A 365 18.82 -3.85 -29.01
N ARG A 366 17.72 -4.13 -28.33
CA ARG A 366 16.38 -3.65 -28.71
C ARG A 366 16.35 -2.13 -28.86
N SER A 367 16.93 -1.41 -27.90
CA SER A 367 16.95 0.05 -27.91
C SER A 367 17.76 0.62 -29.09
N LYS A 368 18.92 0.04 -29.37
CA LYS A 368 19.75 0.44 -30.56
C LYS A 368 19.00 0.22 -31.86
N ARG A 369 18.30 -0.90 -32.02
CA ARG A 369 17.49 -1.17 -33.22
C ARG A 369 16.30 -0.22 -33.34
N LEU A 370 15.63 0.09 -32.25
CA LEU A 370 14.56 1.09 -32.24
C LEU A 370 15.08 2.46 -32.65
N MET A 371 16.23 2.90 -32.09
CA MET A 371 16.88 4.16 -32.50
C MET A 371 17.15 4.21 -34.00
N ALA A 372 17.71 3.13 -34.55
CA ALA A 372 18.04 3.04 -35.98
C ALA A 372 16.80 2.98 -36.90
N ALA A 373 15.65 2.50 -36.39
CA ALA A 373 14.41 2.43 -37.15
C ALA A 373 13.73 3.79 -37.33
N PHE A 374 14.01 4.76 -36.45
CA PHE A 374 13.51 6.13 -36.56
C PHE A 374 14.39 6.94 -37.56
N THR A 375 13.75 7.60 -38.51
CA THR A 375 14.43 8.37 -39.56
C THR A 375 14.67 9.84 -39.18
N ALA A 376 15.51 10.55 -39.92
CA ALA A 376 15.76 11.98 -39.76
C ALA A 376 14.43 12.78 -39.84
N GLY A 377 14.24 13.76 -38.95
CA GLY A 377 12.99 14.53 -38.78
C GLY A 377 11.89 13.81 -38.03
N ARG A 378 12.06 12.53 -37.72
CA ARG A 378 11.23 11.72 -36.85
C ARG A 378 12.10 10.83 -35.95
N SER A 379 13.24 11.35 -35.52
CA SER A 379 14.14 10.61 -34.66
C SER A 379 13.47 10.27 -33.32
N LEU A 380 13.87 9.16 -32.71
CA LEU A 380 13.34 8.76 -31.39
C LEU A 380 13.52 9.88 -30.34
N PRO A 381 14.67 10.60 -30.27
CA PRO A 381 14.80 11.78 -29.40
C PRO A 381 13.78 12.90 -29.70
N ASP A 382 13.47 13.16 -30.99
CA ASP A 382 12.49 14.21 -31.37
C ASP A 382 11.07 13.78 -30.98
N GLN A 383 10.71 12.50 -31.16
CA GLN A 383 9.43 11.95 -30.74
C GLN A 383 9.28 12.00 -29.21
N ALA A 384 10.34 11.70 -28.47
CA ALA A 384 10.32 11.76 -27.02
C ALA A 384 10.08 13.20 -26.51
N ARG A 385 10.74 14.20 -27.12
CA ARG A 385 10.51 15.63 -26.82
C ARG A 385 9.10 16.06 -27.19
N ALA A 386 8.62 15.65 -28.36
CA ALA A 386 7.27 15.98 -28.81
C ALA A 386 6.18 15.38 -27.90
N ALA A 387 6.35 14.13 -27.45
CA ALA A 387 5.44 13.49 -26.50
C ALA A 387 5.36 14.24 -25.17
N LEU A 388 6.52 14.66 -24.61
CA LEU A 388 6.52 15.44 -23.38
C LEU A 388 5.83 16.80 -23.57
N ALA A 389 6.08 17.48 -24.68
CA ALA A 389 5.45 18.75 -25.01
C ALA A 389 3.93 18.63 -25.25
N ALA A 390 3.47 17.47 -25.72
CA ALA A 390 2.06 17.14 -25.92
C ALA A 390 1.33 16.71 -24.63
N GLY A 391 2.01 16.67 -23.46
CA GLY A 391 1.42 16.22 -22.20
C GLY A 391 1.30 14.70 -22.09
N GLU A 392 2.11 13.95 -22.82
CA GLU A 392 2.17 12.47 -22.80
C GLU A 392 3.41 11.96 -22.04
N PRO A 393 3.54 12.20 -20.69
CA PRO A 393 4.78 11.94 -19.97
C PRO A 393 5.13 10.44 -19.90
N GLN A 394 4.16 9.53 -19.96
CA GLN A 394 4.43 8.09 -19.99
C GLN A 394 5.14 7.71 -21.29
N TRP A 395 4.60 8.15 -22.43
CA TRP A 395 5.18 7.88 -23.73
C TRP A 395 6.57 8.52 -23.90
N ALA A 396 6.72 9.76 -23.43
CA ALA A 396 8.02 10.43 -23.38
C ALA A 396 9.06 9.65 -22.55
N ALA A 397 8.67 9.12 -21.37
CA ALA A 397 9.55 8.33 -20.51
C ALA A 397 9.96 7.00 -21.17
N GLU A 398 9.06 6.32 -21.87
CA GLU A 398 9.37 5.08 -22.59
C GLU A 398 10.39 5.31 -23.71
N LEU A 399 10.15 6.33 -24.53
CA LEU A 399 11.08 6.71 -25.60
C LEU A 399 12.44 7.18 -25.05
N ALA A 400 12.45 8.05 -24.05
CA ALA A 400 13.67 8.52 -23.40
C ALA A 400 14.47 7.37 -22.75
N ARG A 401 13.78 6.36 -22.17
CA ARG A 401 14.42 5.17 -21.63
C ARG A 401 15.10 4.33 -22.73
N HIS A 402 14.49 4.20 -23.89
CA HIS A 402 15.14 3.54 -25.03
C HIS A 402 16.33 4.32 -25.54
N TRP A 403 16.24 5.65 -25.64
CA TRP A 403 17.35 6.52 -26.02
C TRP A 403 18.52 6.37 -25.06
N LEU A 404 18.29 6.51 -23.75
CA LEU A 404 19.32 6.39 -22.70
C LEU A 404 19.97 4.99 -22.69
N ARG A 405 19.21 3.92 -22.97
CA ARG A 405 19.78 2.56 -23.08
C ARG A 405 20.66 2.37 -24.31
N ALA A 406 20.32 3.01 -25.43
CA ALA A 406 21.12 2.95 -26.64
C ALA A 406 22.38 3.82 -26.55
N GLU A 407 22.25 4.97 -25.87
CA GLU A 407 23.31 6.00 -25.71
C GLU A 407 23.39 6.38 -24.20
N PRO A 408 24.10 5.60 -23.37
CA PRO A 408 24.14 5.82 -21.92
C PRO A 408 24.69 7.17 -21.47
N GLU A 409 25.55 7.79 -22.30
CA GLU A 409 26.17 9.09 -22.02
C GLU A 409 25.36 10.28 -22.55
N ALA A 410 24.18 10.05 -23.13
CA ALA A 410 23.32 11.10 -23.66
C ALA A 410 22.68 11.90 -22.54
N ALA A 411 23.30 12.98 -22.08
CA ALA A 411 22.78 13.86 -21.03
C ALA A 411 21.34 14.37 -21.32
N ALA A 412 21.04 14.64 -22.61
CA ALA A 412 19.72 15.04 -23.06
C ALA A 412 18.66 13.94 -22.87
N ALA A 413 19.02 12.66 -23.01
CA ALA A 413 18.13 11.54 -22.77
C ALA A 413 17.82 11.40 -21.27
N SER A 414 18.85 11.54 -20.43
CA SER A 414 18.69 11.53 -18.96
C SER A 414 17.80 12.68 -18.49
N ALA A 415 18.06 13.91 -18.96
CA ALA A 415 17.27 15.08 -18.61
C ALA A 415 15.80 14.96 -19.04
N LEU A 416 15.55 14.43 -20.24
CA LEU A 416 14.18 14.25 -20.73
C LEU A 416 13.43 13.16 -19.94
N LEU A 417 14.11 12.07 -19.59
CA LEU A 417 13.54 11.02 -18.75
C LEU A 417 13.19 11.56 -17.36
N SER A 418 14.07 12.34 -16.75
CA SER A 418 13.84 13.01 -15.48
C SER A 418 12.58 13.88 -15.55
N GLN A 419 12.48 14.79 -16.51
CA GLN A 419 11.31 15.65 -16.70
C GLN A 419 10.01 14.86 -16.89
N ALA A 420 10.05 13.78 -17.65
CA ALA A 420 8.89 12.93 -17.87
C ALA A 420 8.45 12.20 -16.60
N LEU A 421 9.40 11.70 -15.79
CA LEU A 421 9.11 11.04 -14.51
C LEU A 421 8.61 12.04 -13.46
N GLU A 422 9.15 13.26 -13.41
CA GLU A 422 8.66 14.34 -12.55
C GLU A 422 7.21 14.73 -12.92
N ALA A 423 6.92 14.83 -14.22
CA ALA A 423 5.57 15.12 -14.69
C ALA A 423 4.58 14.03 -14.25
N LYS A 424 4.96 12.75 -14.35
CA LYS A 424 4.14 11.63 -13.85
C LYS A 424 3.94 11.68 -12.33
N ALA A 425 4.95 12.10 -11.59
CA ALA A 425 4.88 12.16 -10.13
C ALA A 425 3.97 13.29 -9.62
N ARG A 426 3.87 14.40 -10.38
CA ARG A 426 3.21 15.63 -9.93
C ARG A 426 1.76 15.41 -9.50
N ASP A 427 1.00 14.70 -10.31
CA ASP A 427 -0.44 14.52 -10.13
C ASP A 427 -0.81 13.11 -9.62
N HIS A 428 0.18 12.32 -9.21
CA HIS A 428 -0.06 10.95 -8.80
C HIS A 428 -0.53 10.88 -7.35
N ILE A 429 -1.74 10.35 -7.13
CA ILE A 429 -2.35 10.20 -5.79
C ILE A 429 -1.73 9.06 -4.96
N ASN A 430 -1.05 8.11 -5.61
CA ASN A 430 -0.38 7.01 -4.91
C ASN A 430 1.05 7.42 -4.54
N PRO A 431 1.39 7.62 -3.25
CA PRO A 431 2.71 8.08 -2.84
C PRO A 431 3.82 7.09 -3.19
N ASN A 432 3.57 5.78 -3.15
CA ASN A 432 4.58 4.77 -3.48
C ASN A 432 5.04 4.87 -4.94
N ALA A 433 4.09 5.05 -5.88
CA ALA A 433 4.40 5.30 -7.28
C ALA A 433 5.10 6.64 -7.47
N ARG A 434 4.61 7.71 -6.81
CA ARG A 434 5.20 9.04 -6.81
C ARG A 434 6.66 9.01 -6.35
N HIS A 435 6.95 8.39 -5.21
CA HIS A 435 8.31 8.25 -4.67
C HIS A 435 9.22 7.48 -5.63
N TRP A 436 8.69 6.44 -6.25
CA TRP A 436 9.45 5.66 -7.21
C TRP A 436 9.81 6.45 -8.47
N TYR A 437 8.88 7.26 -8.99
CA TYR A 437 9.17 8.15 -10.13
C TYR A 437 10.23 9.19 -9.75
N LEU A 438 10.04 9.90 -8.65
CA LEU A 438 10.95 10.96 -8.20
C LEU A 438 12.35 10.46 -7.85
N THR A 439 12.50 9.23 -7.35
CA THR A 439 13.82 8.66 -7.05
C THR A 439 14.56 8.14 -8.29
N GLN A 440 13.89 8.07 -9.42
CA GLN A 440 14.49 7.70 -10.71
C GLN A 440 14.58 8.87 -11.70
N ALA A 441 13.99 10.01 -11.34
CA ALA A 441 14.14 11.28 -12.02
C ALA A 441 15.49 11.92 -11.71
#